data_a4181862882bc69c5f3957da3a1ca674
#
_entry.id   a4181862882bc69c5f3957da3a1ca674
#
_cell.length_a   1.000
_cell.length_b   1.000
_cell.length_c   1.000
_cell.angle_alpha   90.00
_cell.angle_beta   90.00
_cell.angle_gamma   90.00
#
_symmetry.space_group_name_H-M   'P 1'
#
loop_
_entity.id
_entity.type
_entity.pdbx_description
1 polymer ?
#
loop_
_entity_poly.entity_id
_entity_poly.type
_entity_poly.pdbx_seq_one_letter_code
_entity_poly.pdbx_strand_id
1 'polypeptide(L)'
;MFYGDRLPQTANVVLSAVAFTWLVAVIYFLLILLGFDLIRVVNHFFDIYPRFIKENYAAAKSIAAIVSITGVSLLLLYGNYRFNNPNTTRLELSIKKPLPGNGLRLVMMSDLHLGSNITGDDLSRFVEMINRERADIVLIAGDIADMSLKPLIKWDVAGRLSKIESKYGTYAISGNHEFYAGEKEKIYSYLRSSGVKLLLDSVAIAGESIQIVGRDDKTNSKRAPLSEILKDIDREKPIILMDHQPFNLEQAQNEGVDLQLSGHTHNGQFWPGSLIVKWMYELSYGHKTKGDTHYYVSSGIGLWGPKFRIGTKSEIVVIDLKN
;
A
#
# COMPACT_ATOMS: atom_id res chain seq x y z
N MET A 1 -9.16 16.21 -10.88
CA MET A 1 -8.08 16.31 -11.90
C MET A 1 -8.66 16.64 -13.27
N PHE A 2 -9.45 17.71 -13.39
CA PHE A 2 -10.24 18.01 -14.58
C PHE A 2 -9.49 18.70 -15.74
N TYR A 3 -8.20 19.00 -15.60
CA TYR A 3 -7.41 19.72 -16.61
C TYR A 3 -6.10 19.04 -17.03
N GLY A 4 -5.79 17.86 -16.51
CA GLY A 4 -4.51 17.17 -16.71
C GLY A 4 -4.20 16.83 -18.17
N ASP A 5 -5.21 16.53 -18.97
CA ASP A 5 -5.03 16.16 -20.39
C ASP A 5 -4.74 17.37 -21.33
N ARG A 6 -4.84 18.59 -20.82
CA ARG A 6 -4.61 19.83 -21.62
C ARG A 6 -3.22 20.43 -21.45
N LEU A 7 -2.46 19.98 -20.45
CA LEU A 7 -1.11 20.48 -20.17
C LEU A 7 -0.04 19.54 -20.75
N PRO A 8 1.12 20.06 -21.17
CA PRO A 8 2.28 19.22 -21.46
C PRO A 8 2.59 18.36 -20.23
N GLN A 9 2.95 17.10 -20.47
CA GLN A 9 3.13 16.11 -19.40
C GLN A 9 4.13 16.57 -18.32
N THR A 10 5.25 17.20 -18.71
CA THR A 10 6.24 17.73 -17.76
C THR A 10 5.61 18.76 -16.82
N ALA A 11 4.78 19.66 -17.38
CA ALA A 11 4.07 20.65 -16.60
C ALA A 11 3.08 20.00 -15.62
N ASN A 12 2.39 18.94 -16.05
CA ASN A 12 1.46 18.19 -15.23
C ASN A 12 2.15 17.51 -14.05
N VAL A 13 3.30 16.85 -14.28
CA VAL A 13 4.09 16.19 -13.24
C VAL A 13 4.59 17.21 -12.21
N VAL A 14 5.14 18.34 -12.67
CA VAL A 14 5.63 19.40 -11.78
C VAL A 14 4.49 20.01 -10.98
N LEU A 15 3.38 20.35 -11.62
CA LEU A 15 2.22 20.95 -10.96
C LEU A 15 1.61 19.99 -9.91
N SER A 16 1.48 18.72 -10.26
CA SER A 16 1.00 17.69 -9.33
C SER A 16 1.95 17.53 -8.14
N ALA A 17 3.26 17.49 -8.37
CA ALA A 17 4.25 17.39 -7.31
C ALA A 17 4.17 18.59 -6.36
N VAL A 18 4.08 19.81 -6.91
CA VAL A 18 3.95 21.04 -6.11
C VAL A 18 2.63 21.04 -5.33
N ALA A 19 1.50 20.73 -5.99
CA ALA A 19 0.19 20.72 -5.36
C ALA A 19 0.10 19.70 -4.22
N PHE A 20 0.59 18.48 -4.44
CA PHE A 20 0.60 17.43 -3.41
C PHE A 20 1.57 17.76 -2.27
N THR A 21 2.75 18.32 -2.57
CA THR A 21 3.69 18.77 -1.53
C THR A 21 3.07 19.86 -0.68
N TRP A 22 2.41 20.83 -1.33
CA TRP A 22 1.69 21.89 -0.64
C TRP A 22 0.56 21.37 0.25
N LEU A 23 -0.22 20.42 -0.25
CA LEU A 23 -1.30 19.80 0.52
C LEU A 23 -0.79 19.16 1.81
N VAL A 24 0.29 18.38 1.73
CA VAL A 24 0.88 17.74 2.92
C VAL A 24 1.50 18.77 3.86
N ALA A 25 2.19 19.79 3.31
CA ALA A 25 2.75 20.89 4.10
C ALA A 25 1.66 21.64 4.90
N VAL A 26 0.54 21.96 4.25
CA VAL A 26 -0.61 22.65 4.90
C VAL A 26 -1.15 21.83 6.06
N ILE A 27 -1.28 20.50 5.92
CA ILE A 27 -1.73 19.63 7.02
C ILE A 27 -0.79 19.79 8.23
N TYR A 28 0.53 19.71 8.03
CA TYR A 28 1.48 19.87 9.14
C TYR A 28 1.51 21.28 9.71
N PHE A 29 1.40 22.33 8.88
CA PHE A 29 1.27 23.69 9.39
C PHE A 29 0.01 23.89 10.22
N LEU A 30 -1.13 23.33 9.80
CA LEU A 30 -2.36 23.37 10.58
C LEU A 30 -2.20 22.68 11.94
N LEU A 31 -1.55 21.51 11.99
CA LEU A 31 -1.28 20.81 13.26
C LEU A 31 -0.37 21.66 14.18
N ILE A 32 0.66 22.30 13.64
CA ILE A 32 1.56 23.19 14.39
C ILE A 32 0.80 24.41 14.91
N LEU A 33 -0.03 25.04 14.07
CA LEU A 33 -0.84 26.20 14.45
C LEU A 33 -1.83 25.85 15.55
N LEU A 34 -2.52 24.69 15.44
CA LEU A 34 -3.39 24.17 16.49
C LEU A 34 -2.63 23.96 17.80
N GLY A 35 -1.41 23.44 17.74
CA GLY A 35 -0.53 23.29 18.91
C GLY A 35 -0.19 24.65 19.54
N PHE A 36 0.17 25.65 18.74
CA PHE A 36 0.42 27.02 19.26
C PHE A 36 -0.82 27.65 19.84
N ASP A 37 -1.99 27.46 19.22
CA ASP A 37 -3.24 28.01 19.75
C ASP A 37 -3.62 27.34 21.07
N LEU A 38 -3.42 26.04 21.22
CA LEU A 38 -3.60 25.34 22.49
C LEU A 38 -2.68 25.90 23.58
N ILE A 39 -1.39 26.10 23.25
CA ILE A 39 -0.43 26.72 24.19
C ILE A 39 -0.88 28.15 24.59
N ARG A 40 -1.41 28.94 23.63
CA ARG A 40 -1.95 30.30 23.91
C ARG A 40 -3.16 30.23 24.85
N VAL A 41 -4.07 29.30 24.62
CA VAL A 41 -5.24 29.08 25.49
C VAL A 41 -4.79 28.70 26.90
N VAL A 42 -3.86 27.74 27.03
CA VAL A 42 -3.31 27.37 28.35
C VAL A 42 -2.62 28.58 29.01
N ASN A 43 -1.83 29.33 28.25
CA ASN A 43 -1.18 30.54 28.79
C ASN A 43 -2.15 31.60 29.24
N HIS A 44 -3.31 31.74 28.59
CA HIS A 44 -4.35 32.70 29.01
C HIS A 44 -4.86 32.41 30.42
N PHE A 45 -5.00 31.13 30.79
CA PHE A 45 -5.51 30.73 32.12
C PHE A 45 -4.41 30.56 33.18
N PHE A 46 -3.19 30.13 32.78
CA PHE A 46 -2.15 29.69 33.71
C PHE A 46 -0.86 30.51 33.65
N ASP A 47 -0.78 31.51 32.78
CA ASP A 47 0.38 32.42 32.63
C ASP A 47 1.75 31.67 32.49
N ILE A 48 1.77 30.63 31.66
CA ILE A 48 2.91 29.73 31.54
C ILE A 48 4.09 30.26 30.70
N TYR A 49 3.90 31.37 29.97
CA TYR A 49 4.99 31.92 29.16
C TYR A 49 6.12 32.44 30.00
N PRO A 50 7.37 32.01 29.77
CA PRO A 50 8.53 32.58 30.39
C PRO A 50 8.65 34.08 30.08
N ARG A 51 9.25 34.83 31.01
CA ARG A 51 9.39 36.31 30.93
C ARG A 51 10.04 36.75 29.61
N PHE A 52 11.08 36.05 29.14
CA PHE A 52 11.77 36.39 27.89
C PHE A 52 10.86 36.30 26.66
N ILE A 53 9.86 35.37 26.63
CA ILE A 53 8.87 35.28 25.55
C ILE A 53 7.89 36.47 25.64
N LYS A 54 7.43 36.82 26.83
CA LYS A 54 6.50 37.95 27.03
C LYS A 54 7.13 39.28 26.61
N GLU A 55 8.37 39.50 26.98
CA GLU A 55 9.12 40.75 26.67
C GLU A 55 9.49 40.84 25.18
N ASN A 56 9.66 39.71 24.48
CA ASN A 56 10.10 39.67 23.09
C ASN A 56 9.11 38.89 22.20
N TYR A 57 7.81 39.07 22.41
CA TYR A 57 6.77 38.24 21.77
C TYR A 57 6.81 38.26 20.23
N ALA A 58 7.14 39.40 19.61
CA ALA A 58 7.28 39.51 18.15
C ALA A 58 8.45 38.67 17.63
N ALA A 59 9.61 38.73 18.29
CA ALA A 59 10.76 37.92 17.96
C ALA A 59 10.48 36.41 18.16
N ALA A 60 9.82 36.06 19.27
CA ALA A 60 9.40 34.67 19.54
C ALA A 60 8.48 34.12 18.45
N LYS A 61 7.52 34.91 17.94
CA LYS A 61 6.68 34.50 16.80
C LYS A 61 7.49 34.28 15.51
N SER A 62 8.42 35.18 15.21
CA SER A 62 9.26 35.06 14.02
C SER A 62 10.14 33.82 14.09
N ILE A 63 10.76 33.54 15.23
CA ILE A 63 11.55 32.32 15.47
C ILE A 63 10.65 31.08 15.34
N ALA A 64 9.47 31.07 15.95
CA ALA A 64 8.53 29.97 15.84
C ALA A 64 8.11 29.70 14.38
N ALA A 65 7.88 30.74 13.58
CA ALA A 65 7.57 30.62 12.16
C ALA A 65 8.75 30.00 11.38
N ILE A 66 9.98 30.49 11.59
CA ILE A 66 11.19 29.96 10.93
C ILE A 66 11.39 28.48 11.31
N VAL A 67 11.29 28.15 12.60
CA VAL A 67 11.43 26.77 13.10
C VAL A 67 10.35 25.87 12.49
N SER A 68 9.10 26.34 12.39
CA SER A 68 7.99 25.59 11.79
C SER A 68 8.22 25.34 10.31
N ILE A 69 8.62 26.34 9.54
CA ILE A 69 8.91 26.21 8.10
C ILE A 69 10.08 25.22 7.89
N THR A 70 11.16 25.41 8.63
CA THR A 70 12.32 24.52 8.54
C THR A 70 11.96 23.09 8.93
N GLY A 71 11.23 22.91 10.04
CA GLY A 71 10.82 21.60 10.53
C GLY A 71 9.92 20.86 9.54
N VAL A 72 8.91 21.52 8.96
CA VAL A 72 8.03 20.93 7.94
C VAL A 72 8.83 20.60 6.68
N SER A 73 9.73 21.49 6.23
CA SER A 73 10.58 21.21 5.05
C SER A 73 11.45 19.97 5.26
N LEU A 74 12.12 19.85 6.41
CA LEU A 74 12.93 18.67 6.75
C LEU A 74 12.07 17.40 6.87
N LEU A 75 10.86 17.50 7.43
CA LEU A 75 9.92 16.39 7.53
C LEU A 75 9.48 15.88 6.14
N LEU A 76 9.21 16.79 5.22
CA LEU A 76 8.85 16.42 3.84
C LEU A 76 10.04 15.79 3.10
N LEU A 77 11.24 16.34 3.24
CA LEU A 77 12.45 15.73 2.68
C LEU A 77 12.68 14.31 3.23
N TYR A 78 12.53 14.14 4.54
CA TYR A 78 12.59 12.82 5.18
C TYR A 78 11.51 11.88 4.67
N GLY A 79 10.26 12.35 4.55
CA GLY A 79 9.16 11.55 4.05
C GLY A 79 9.35 11.09 2.59
N ASN A 80 9.90 11.97 1.75
CA ASN A 80 10.27 11.61 0.37
C ASN A 80 11.44 10.61 0.33
N TYR A 81 12.46 10.81 1.16
CA TYR A 81 13.55 9.85 1.31
C TYR A 81 13.02 8.46 1.71
N ARG A 82 12.11 8.40 2.68
CA ARG A 82 11.48 7.14 3.13
C ARG A 82 10.70 6.42 2.04
N PHE A 83 9.99 7.16 1.19
CA PHE A 83 9.32 6.59 0.03
C PHE A 83 10.33 6.01 -0.97
N ASN A 84 11.40 6.75 -1.29
CA ASN A 84 12.38 6.33 -2.28
C ASN A 84 13.31 5.18 -1.79
N ASN A 85 13.26 4.85 -0.50
CA ASN A 85 14.01 3.75 0.09
C ASN A 85 13.07 2.74 0.73
N PRO A 86 12.37 1.90 -0.09
CA PRO A 86 11.47 0.90 0.42
C PRO A 86 12.21 -0.19 1.20
N ASN A 87 11.51 -0.78 2.16
CA ASN A 87 12.03 -1.80 3.05
C ASN A 87 11.61 -3.20 2.57
N THR A 88 12.39 -4.22 2.91
CA THR A 88 11.96 -5.61 2.89
C THR A 88 11.53 -6.01 4.30
N THR A 89 10.24 -6.26 4.49
CA THR A 89 9.69 -6.80 5.74
C THR A 89 9.72 -8.32 5.66
N ARG A 90 10.23 -9.00 6.69
CA ARG A 90 10.36 -10.47 6.72
C ARG A 90 9.49 -11.05 7.83
N LEU A 91 8.81 -12.14 7.52
CA LEU A 91 7.96 -12.90 8.43
C LEU A 91 8.26 -14.39 8.26
N GLU A 92 8.29 -15.11 9.37
CA GLU A 92 8.26 -16.57 9.39
C GLU A 92 6.92 -16.99 10.01
N LEU A 93 6.13 -17.76 9.28
CA LEU A 93 4.81 -18.19 9.70
C LEU A 93 4.71 -19.71 9.59
N SER A 94 4.11 -20.35 10.57
CA SER A 94 3.84 -21.78 10.53
C SER A 94 2.38 -22.05 10.26
N ILE A 95 2.10 -22.91 9.28
CA ILE A 95 0.75 -23.39 8.98
C ILE A 95 0.65 -24.91 9.23
N LYS A 96 -0.55 -25.38 9.51
CA LYS A 96 -0.79 -26.79 9.83
C LYS A 96 -0.83 -27.69 8.61
N LYS A 97 -1.14 -27.13 7.43
CA LYS A 97 -1.31 -27.89 6.18
C LYS A 97 0.03 -28.14 5.50
N PRO A 98 0.20 -29.30 4.82
CA PRO A 98 1.48 -29.71 4.27
C PRO A 98 1.96 -28.76 3.16
N LEU A 99 3.20 -28.32 3.29
CA LEU A 99 3.89 -27.48 2.30
C LEU A 99 4.83 -28.34 1.42
N PRO A 100 5.12 -27.92 0.17
CA PRO A 100 6.09 -28.60 -0.65
C PRO A 100 7.51 -28.47 -0.09
N GLY A 101 8.24 -29.58 0.00
CA GLY A 101 9.63 -29.59 0.47
C GLY A 101 9.78 -29.08 1.90
N ASN A 102 10.69 -28.15 2.13
CA ASN A 102 11.02 -27.61 3.45
C ASN A 102 10.29 -26.28 3.78
N GLY A 103 9.27 -25.90 2.99
CA GLY A 103 8.55 -24.64 3.17
C GLY A 103 8.30 -23.93 1.84
N LEU A 104 7.77 -22.72 1.94
CA LEU A 104 7.37 -21.91 0.77
C LEU A 104 7.72 -20.44 1.03
N ARG A 105 8.49 -19.84 0.12
CA ARG A 105 8.78 -18.41 0.15
C ARG A 105 7.82 -17.63 -0.73
N LEU A 106 7.01 -16.80 -0.09
CA LEU A 106 6.13 -15.84 -0.76
C LEU A 106 6.77 -14.46 -0.74
N VAL A 107 6.67 -13.73 -1.85
CA VAL A 107 6.99 -12.30 -1.86
C VAL A 107 5.74 -11.55 -2.27
N MET A 108 5.31 -10.65 -1.41
CA MET A 108 4.13 -9.82 -1.62
C MET A 108 4.53 -8.38 -1.88
N MET A 109 3.85 -7.76 -2.85
CA MET A 109 3.73 -6.31 -3.00
C MET A 109 2.28 -5.91 -3.16
N SER A 110 1.94 -4.66 -2.83
CA SER A 110 0.61 -4.08 -3.03
C SER A 110 0.71 -2.59 -3.31
N ASP A 111 -0.38 -2.01 -3.78
CA ASP A 111 -0.55 -0.57 -3.88
C ASP A 111 0.58 0.09 -4.68
N LEU A 112 0.83 -0.41 -5.89
CA LEU A 112 1.86 0.12 -6.76
C LEU A 112 1.49 1.51 -7.29
N HIS A 113 0.19 1.76 -7.55
CA HIS A 113 -0.34 3.01 -8.09
C HIS A 113 0.45 3.57 -9.28
N LEU A 114 0.74 2.68 -10.23
CA LEU A 114 1.47 3.06 -11.45
C LEU A 114 0.66 4.08 -12.25
N GLY A 115 1.25 5.24 -12.41
CA GLY A 115 0.57 6.39 -12.99
C GLY A 115 1.53 7.52 -13.35
N SER A 116 1.11 8.76 -13.18
CA SER A 116 1.97 9.92 -13.43
C SER A 116 3.06 10.10 -12.37
N ASN A 117 2.80 9.68 -11.13
CA ASN A 117 3.74 9.84 -10.02
C ASN A 117 4.66 8.65 -9.84
N ILE A 118 4.12 7.43 -9.84
CA ILE A 118 4.91 6.18 -9.78
C ILE A 118 5.14 5.71 -11.21
N THR A 119 6.37 5.69 -11.64
CA THR A 119 6.73 5.47 -13.05
C THR A 119 7.23 4.06 -13.33
N GLY A 120 7.52 3.79 -14.60
CA GLY A 120 8.15 2.51 -14.98
C GLY A 120 9.51 2.28 -14.33
N ASP A 121 10.27 3.33 -14.03
CA ASP A 121 11.57 3.17 -13.37
C ASP A 121 11.42 2.78 -11.90
N ASP A 122 10.39 3.32 -11.22
CA ASP A 122 10.01 2.84 -9.89
C ASP A 122 9.64 1.35 -9.94
N LEU A 123 8.81 0.94 -10.93
CA LEU A 123 8.45 -0.47 -11.11
C LEU A 123 9.66 -1.38 -11.37
N SER A 124 10.61 -0.95 -12.22
CA SER A 124 11.83 -1.74 -12.46
C SER A 124 12.60 -1.97 -11.17
N ARG A 125 12.74 -0.94 -10.33
CA ARG A 125 13.38 -1.06 -9.02
C ARG A 125 12.62 -2.02 -8.10
N PHE A 126 11.29 -2.00 -8.11
CA PHE A 126 10.46 -2.93 -7.34
C PHE A 126 10.64 -4.38 -7.81
N VAL A 127 10.67 -4.60 -9.12
CA VAL A 127 10.93 -5.93 -9.71
C VAL A 127 12.31 -6.44 -9.31
N GLU A 128 13.35 -5.59 -9.36
CA GLU A 128 14.69 -5.97 -8.90
C GLU A 128 14.71 -6.36 -7.41
N MET A 129 13.98 -5.64 -6.56
CA MET A 129 13.88 -5.98 -5.14
C MET A 129 13.24 -7.35 -4.94
N ILE A 130 12.15 -7.64 -5.68
CA ILE A 130 11.46 -8.93 -5.63
C ILE A 130 12.38 -10.06 -6.09
N ASN A 131 13.05 -9.91 -7.23
CA ASN A 131 13.89 -10.95 -7.81
C ASN A 131 15.09 -11.32 -6.91
N ARG A 132 15.63 -10.35 -6.14
CA ARG A 132 16.67 -10.62 -5.13
C ARG A 132 16.21 -11.58 -4.04
N GLU A 133 14.91 -11.65 -3.75
CA GLU A 133 14.34 -12.50 -2.71
C GLU A 133 14.15 -13.96 -3.14
N ARG A 134 14.29 -14.28 -4.43
CA ARG A 134 14.17 -15.64 -4.98
C ARG A 134 12.87 -16.31 -4.55
N ALA A 135 11.75 -15.67 -4.85
CA ALA A 135 10.43 -16.12 -4.45
C ALA A 135 10.03 -17.45 -5.09
N ASP A 136 9.35 -18.32 -4.34
CA ASP A 136 8.62 -19.43 -4.93
C ASP A 136 7.34 -18.91 -5.62
N ILE A 137 6.65 -17.96 -4.98
CA ILE A 137 5.43 -17.32 -5.51
C ILE A 137 5.52 -15.82 -5.27
N VAL A 138 5.13 -15.03 -6.28
CA VAL A 138 4.96 -13.57 -6.12
C VAL A 138 3.48 -13.23 -6.13
N LEU A 139 3.05 -12.39 -5.17
CA LEU A 139 1.67 -12.00 -4.95
C LEU A 139 1.53 -10.47 -5.00
N ILE A 140 0.65 -9.97 -5.88
CA ILE A 140 0.37 -8.54 -6.05
C ILE A 140 -1.04 -8.28 -5.55
N ALA A 141 -1.16 -7.70 -4.36
CA ALA A 141 -2.43 -7.58 -3.66
C ALA A 141 -3.21 -6.30 -4.00
N GLY A 142 -3.37 -6.00 -5.31
CA GLY A 142 -4.24 -4.94 -5.82
C GLY A 142 -3.59 -3.56 -5.95
N ASP A 143 -4.34 -2.62 -6.51
CA ASP A 143 -3.97 -1.23 -6.80
C ASP A 143 -2.64 -1.14 -7.59
N ILE A 144 -2.57 -1.86 -8.71
CA ILE A 144 -1.43 -1.84 -9.63
C ILE A 144 -1.44 -0.55 -10.46
N ALA A 145 -2.62 -0.19 -10.99
CA ALA A 145 -2.86 1.02 -11.78
C ALA A 145 -3.39 2.16 -10.92
N ASP A 146 -2.94 3.39 -11.20
CA ASP A 146 -3.55 4.59 -10.62
C ASP A 146 -4.60 5.17 -11.59
N MET A 147 -5.78 4.55 -11.63
CA MET A 147 -7.01 5.03 -12.31
C MET A 147 -6.94 5.22 -13.83
N SER A 148 -5.90 4.75 -14.54
CA SER A 148 -5.80 4.91 -16.01
C SER A 148 -4.87 3.90 -16.68
N LEU A 149 -5.25 3.46 -17.89
CA LEU A 149 -4.43 2.57 -18.72
C LEU A 149 -3.26 3.30 -19.41
N LYS A 150 -3.43 4.58 -19.76
CA LYS A 150 -2.41 5.33 -20.53
C LYS A 150 -1.00 5.30 -19.93
N PRO A 151 -0.82 5.55 -18.61
CA PRO A 151 0.50 5.45 -17.98
C PRO A 151 1.06 4.03 -18.02
N LEU A 152 0.23 2.98 -17.88
CA LEU A 152 0.68 1.59 -17.92
C LEU A 152 1.31 1.24 -19.27
N ILE A 153 0.65 1.63 -20.35
CA ILE A 153 1.18 1.44 -21.73
C ILE A 153 2.46 2.25 -21.91
N LYS A 154 2.43 3.53 -21.54
CA LYS A 154 3.57 4.44 -21.69
C LYS A 154 4.84 3.93 -21.02
N TRP A 155 4.71 3.37 -19.83
CA TRP A 155 5.83 2.86 -19.03
C TRP A 155 6.16 1.40 -19.30
N ASP A 156 5.52 0.79 -20.29
CA ASP A 156 5.67 -0.64 -20.59
C ASP A 156 5.57 -1.51 -19.33
N VAL A 157 4.50 -1.29 -18.57
CA VAL A 157 4.29 -1.99 -17.29
C VAL A 157 4.20 -3.49 -17.49
N ALA A 158 3.54 -3.95 -18.56
CA ALA A 158 3.45 -5.39 -18.88
C ALA A 158 4.82 -6.01 -19.13
N GLY A 159 5.67 -5.37 -19.95
CA GLY A 159 7.03 -5.83 -20.20
C GLY A 159 7.94 -5.76 -18.98
N ARG A 160 7.69 -4.87 -18.03
CA ARG A 160 8.42 -4.82 -16.77
C ARG A 160 7.94 -5.86 -15.77
N LEU A 161 6.63 -6.07 -15.63
CA LEU A 161 6.07 -7.12 -14.77
C LEU A 161 6.46 -8.51 -15.24
N SER A 162 6.59 -8.74 -16.56
CA SER A 162 7.02 -10.04 -17.10
C SER A 162 8.46 -10.43 -16.71
N LYS A 163 9.25 -9.48 -16.17
CA LYS A 163 10.61 -9.73 -15.66
C LYS A 163 10.61 -10.21 -14.19
N ILE A 164 9.45 -10.34 -13.56
CA ILE A 164 9.37 -10.92 -12.22
C ILE A 164 9.70 -12.42 -12.32
N GLU A 165 10.70 -12.83 -11.53
CA GLU A 165 11.13 -14.20 -11.44
C GLU A 165 10.47 -14.89 -10.25
N SER A 166 9.82 -16.03 -10.49
CA SER A 166 9.19 -16.84 -9.44
C SER A 166 9.05 -18.28 -9.90
N LYS A 167 9.25 -19.24 -8.98
CA LYS A 167 9.24 -20.67 -9.30
C LYS A 167 7.87 -21.18 -9.76
N TYR A 168 6.81 -20.72 -9.10
CA TYR A 168 5.44 -21.19 -9.32
C TYR A 168 4.51 -20.09 -9.88
N GLY A 169 5.08 -18.95 -10.28
CA GLY A 169 4.38 -17.88 -10.98
C GLY A 169 4.04 -16.67 -10.12
N THR A 170 3.56 -15.65 -10.84
CA THR A 170 3.14 -14.36 -10.27
C THR A 170 1.63 -14.24 -10.39
N TYR A 171 0.98 -13.92 -9.27
CA TYR A 171 -0.47 -13.79 -9.16
C TYR A 171 -0.82 -12.38 -8.70
N ALA A 172 -1.92 -11.85 -9.20
CA ALA A 172 -2.41 -10.53 -8.84
C ALA A 172 -3.91 -10.53 -8.63
N ILE A 173 -4.39 -9.56 -7.88
CA ILE A 173 -5.80 -9.20 -7.79
C ILE A 173 -6.00 -7.74 -8.21
N SER A 174 -7.26 -7.33 -8.42
CA SER A 174 -7.63 -5.92 -8.54
C SER A 174 -7.69 -5.26 -7.16
N GLY A 175 -7.51 -3.93 -7.17
CA GLY A 175 -7.90 -3.07 -6.05
C GLY A 175 -9.00 -2.09 -6.47
N ASN A 176 -9.30 -1.14 -5.59
CA ASN A 176 -10.36 -0.16 -5.86
C ASN A 176 -9.96 0.86 -6.94
N HIS A 177 -8.66 1.12 -7.16
CA HIS A 177 -8.20 2.05 -8.19
C HIS A 177 -8.44 1.51 -9.60
N GLU A 178 -8.22 0.21 -9.85
CA GLU A 178 -8.61 -0.41 -11.12
C GLU A 178 -10.11 -0.31 -11.36
N PHE A 179 -10.92 -0.50 -10.31
CA PHE A 179 -12.37 -0.42 -10.41
C PHE A 179 -12.85 0.99 -10.78
N TYR A 180 -12.27 2.04 -10.16
CA TYR A 180 -12.60 3.44 -10.41
C TYR A 180 -12.09 3.97 -11.75
N ALA A 181 -11.18 3.27 -12.41
CA ALA A 181 -10.55 3.72 -13.66
C ALA A 181 -11.51 3.94 -14.85
N GLY A 182 -12.75 3.46 -14.77
CA GLY A 182 -13.74 3.55 -15.86
C GLY A 182 -13.45 2.67 -17.08
N GLU A 183 -12.23 2.12 -17.19
CA GLU A 183 -11.76 1.23 -18.26
C GLU A 183 -11.11 -0.05 -17.72
N LYS A 184 -11.61 -0.56 -16.60
CA LYS A 184 -11.04 -1.68 -15.85
C LYS A 184 -10.76 -2.93 -16.70
N GLU A 185 -11.67 -3.28 -17.62
CA GLU A 185 -11.51 -4.46 -18.48
C GLU A 185 -10.28 -4.33 -19.41
N LYS A 186 -9.99 -3.13 -19.88
CA LYS A 186 -8.78 -2.87 -20.68
C LYS A 186 -7.53 -2.97 -19.82
N ILE A 187 -7.57 -2.45 -18.58
CA ILE A 187 -6.48 -2.58 -17.62
C ILE A 187 -6.24 -4.06 -17.30
N TYR A 188 -7.29 -4.83 -17.01
CA TYR A 188 -7.19 -6.26 -16.73
C TYR A 188 -6.60 -7.04 -17.92
N SER A 189 -7.07 -6.77 -19.15
CA SER A 189 -6.52 -7.38 -20.35
C SER A 189 -5.03 -7.05 -20.53
N TYR A 190 -4.66 -5.79 -20.30
CA TYR A 190 -3.27 -5.34 -20.37
C TYR A 190 -2.39 -6.01 -19.29
N LEU A 191 -2.85 -6.11 -18.06
CA LEU A 191 -2.11 -6.79 -17.00
C LEU A 191 -1.93 -8.29 -17.28
N ARG A 192 -2.96 -8.96 -17.82
CA ARG A 192 -2.83 -10.37 -18.24
C ARG A 192 -1.78 -10.57 -19.33
N SER A 193 -1.56 -9.60 -20.22
CA SER A 193 -0.52 -9.68 -21.26
C SER A 193 0.91 -9.72 -20.72
N SER A 194 1.11 -9.36 -19.42
CA SER A 194 2.41 -9.45 -18.75
C SER A 194 2.80 -10.85 -18.29
N GLY A 195 1.93 -11.84 -18.44
CA GLY A 195 2.13 -13.17 -17.87
C GLY A 195 1.72 -13.32 -16.40
N VAL A 196 1.33 -12.20 -15.75
CA VAL A 196 0.76 -12.23 -14.40
C VAL A 196 -0.64 -12.85 -14.43
N LYS A 197 -0.90 -13.81 -13.55
CA LYS A 197 -2.22 -14.44 -13.42
C LYS A 197 -3.13 -13.56 -12.57
N LEU A 198 -3.96 -12.74 -13.24
CA LEU A 198 -4.93 -11.88 -12.57
C LEU A 198 -6.14 -12.72 -12.14
N LEU A 199 -6.33 -12.84 -10.84
CA LEU A 199 -7.43 -13.56 -10.19
C LEU A 199 -8.52 -12.56 -9.77
N LEU A 200 -9.74 -12.83 -10.21
CA LEU A 200 -10.94 -12.04 -9.87
C LEU A 200 -12.00 -13.06 -9.46
N ASP A 201 -12.31 -13.16 -8.19
CA ASP A 201 -13.19 -14.16 -7.59
C ASP A 201 -12.89 -15.59 -8.10
N SER A 202 -11.62 -15.96 -8.08
CA SER A 202 -11.16 -17.19 -8.68
C SER A 202 -9.98 -17.81 -7.94
N VAL A 203 -9.76 -19.09 -8.21
CA VAL A 203 -8.69 -19.90 -7.61
C VAL A 203 -7.72 -20.35 -8.68
N ALA A 204 -6.44 -20.32 -8.36
CA ALA A 204 -5.38 -20.94 -9.16
C ALA A 204 -4.53 -21.87 -8.30
N ILE A 205 -4.01 -22.92 -8.92
CA ILE A 205 -3.05 -23.82 -8.27
C ILE A 205 -1.63 -23.37 -8.65
N ALA A 206 -0.82 -23.10 -7.64
CA ALA A 206 0.60 -22.82 -7.77
C ALA A 206 1.42 -24.08 -7.39
N GLY A 207 2.35 -24.48 -8.27
CA GLY A 207 3.02 -25.76 -8.11
C GLY A 207 2.00 -26.92 -8.17
N GLU A 208 2.13 -27.86 -7.25
CA GLU A 208 1.27 -29.05 -7.22
C GLU A 208 0.11 -28.95 -6.21
N SER A 209 0.21 -28.07 -5.22
CA SER A 209 -0.70 -28.11 -4.08
C SER A 209 -1.12 -26.76 -3.49
N ILE A 210 -0.46 -25.66 -3.81
CA ILE A 210 -0.75 -24.37 -3.18
C ILE A 210 -1.92 -23.70 -3.88
N GLN A 211 -2.98 -23.42 -3.14
CA GLN A 211 -4.20 -22.80 -3.67
C GLN A 211 -4.15 -21.29 -3.45
N ILE A 212 -3.99 -20.55 -4.54
CA ILE A 212 -3.98 -19.09 -4.53
C ILE A 212 -5.39 -18.61 -4.89
N VAL A 213 -6.01 -17.94 -3.94
CA VAL A 213 -7.37 -17.41 -4.06
C VAL A 213 -7.28 -15.90 -4.24
N GLY A 214 -7.88 -15.37 -5.30
CA GLY A 214 -7.95 -13.93 -5.54
C GLY A 214 -9.40 -13.46 -5.54
N ARG A 215 -9.71 -12.52 -4.68
CA ARG A 215 -11.01 -11.84 -4.67
C ARG A 215 -10.97 -10.61 -5.59
N ASP A 216 -12.09 -10.35 -6.27
CA ASP A 216 -12.31 -9.04 -6.86
C ASP A 216 -12.46 -7.98 -5.75
N ASP A 217 -12.23 -6.71 -6.08
CA ASP A 217 -12.25 -5.67 -5.05
C ASP A 217 -13.65 -5.49 -4.43
N LYS A 218 -13.68 -5.13 -3.16
CA LYS A 218 -14.93 -4.89 -2.41
C LYS A 218 -15.80 -3.80 -3.03
N THR A 219 -15.21 -2.87 -3.78
CA THR A 219 -15.94 -1.83 -4.52
C THR A 219 -16.87 -2.42 -5.59
N ASN A 220 -16.56 -3.63 -6.10
CA ASN A 220 -17.47 -4.36 -6.95
C ASN A 220 -18.60 -4.99 -6.12
N SER A 221 -19.78 -4.39 -6.16
CA SER A 221 -20.97 -4.91 -5.46
C SER A 221 -21.43 -6.29 -5.94
N LYS A 222 -20.91 -6.77 -7.08
CA LYS A 222 -21.21 -8.07 -7.68
C LYS A 222 -20.13 -9.12 -7.39
N ARG A 223 -19.11 -8.81 -6.57
CA ARG A 223 -18.07 -9.80 -6.23
C ARG A 223 -18.70 -11.01 -5.52
N ALA A 224 -18.19 -12.19 -5.83
CA ALA A 224 -18.70 -13.43 -5.24
C ALA A 224 -18.44 -13.51 -3.72
N PRO A 225 -19.35 -14.11 -2.94
CA PRO A 225 -19.07 -14.49 -1.56
C PRO A 225 -17.83 -15.40 -1.49
N LEU A 226 -17.01 -15.27 -0.43
CA LEU A 226 -15.82 -16.10 -0.28
C LEU A 226 -16.15 -17.59 -0.21
N SER A 227 -17.24 -17.96 0.44
CA SER A 227 -17.74 -19.33 0.53
C SER A 227 -18.08 -19.95 -0.84
N GLU A 228 -18.52 -19.14 -1.80
CA GLU A 228 -18.80 -19.62 -3.16
C GLU A 228 -17.50 -19.85 -3.95
N ILE A 229 -16.51 -18.95 -3.81
CA ILE A 229 -15.20 -19.10 -4.45
C ILE A 229 -14.49 -20.37 -3.93
N LEU A 230 -14.67 -20.69 -2.65
CA LEU A 230 -14.00 -21.78 -1.95
C LEU A 230 -14.83 -23.08 -1.88
N LYS A 231 -15.98 -23.16 -2.56
CA LYS A 231 -16.88 -24.34 -2.45
C LYS A 231 -16.19 -25.65 -2.91
N ASP A 232 -15.37 -25.60 -3.95
CA ASP A 232 -14.70 -26.75 -4.57
C ASP A 232 -13.21 -26.86 -4.21
N ILE A 233 -12.76 -26.09 -3.18
CA ILE A 233 -11.35 -26.05 -2.78
C ILE A 233 -10.99 -27.27 -1.93
N ASP A 234 -9.77 -27.77 -2.06
CA ASP A 234 -9.25 -28.85 -1.22
C ASP A 234 -8.80 -28.28 0.13
N ARG A 235 -9.56 -28.58 1.18
CA ARG A 235 -9.33 -28.04 2.54
C ARG A 235 -8.07 -28.60 3.20
N GLU A 236 -7.50 -29.70 2.71
CA GLU A 236 -6.28 -30.29 3.22
C GLU A 236 -5.01 -29.64 2.64
N LYS A 237 -5.16 -28.83 1.61
CA LYS A 237 -4.06 -28.10 0.98
C LYS A 237 -3.98 -26.65 1.44
N PRO A 238 -2.77 -26.03 1.43
CA PRO A 238 -2.60 -24.64 1.79
C PRO A 238 -3.46 -23.70 0.96
N ILE A 239 -4.14 -22.77 1.63
CA ILE A 239 -5.03 -21.76 1.02
C ILE A 239 -4.46 -20.38 1.33
N ILE A 240 -3.99 -19.67 0.30
CA ILE A 240 -3.47 -18.31 0.38
C ILE A 240 -4.46 -17.39 -0.31
N LEU A 241 -5.10 -16.52 0.45
CA LEU A 241 -6.10 -15.56 -0.02
C LEU A 241 -5.47 -14.18 -0.23
N MET A 242 -5.74 -13.57 -1.37
CA MET A 242 -5.57 -12.14 -1.57
C MET A 242 -6.94 -11.46 -1.57
N ASP A 243 -7.16 -10.50 -0.68
CA ASP A 243 -8.31 -9.59 -0.65
C ASP A 243 -7.77 -8.18 -0.38
N HIS A 244 -7.85 -7.28 -1.37
CA HIS A 244 -7.16 -6.00 -1.33
C HIS A 244 -7.51 -5.17 -0.09
N GLN A 245 -8.81 -5.03 0.21
CA GLN A 245 -9.29 -4.26 1.37
C GLN A 245 -9.47 -5.16 2.59
N PRO A 246 -8.79 -4.91 3.74
CA PRO A 246 -8.80 -5.80 4.91
C PRO A 246 -10.05 -5.66 5.78
N PHE A 247 -11.22 -5.91 5.20
CA PHE A 247 -12.49 -5.94 5.91
C PHE A 247 -12.93 -7.38 6.20
N ASN A 248 -13.72 -7.55 7.28
CA ASN A 248 -14.39 -8.81 7.62
C ASN A 248 -13.41 -10.00 7.67
N LEU A 249 -12.33 -9.85 8.43
CA LEU A 249 -11.26 -10.85 8.53
C LEU A 249 -11.77 -12.24 8.98
N GLU A 250 -12.88 -12.28 9.72
CA GLU A 250 -13.53 -13.52 10.15
C GLU A 250 -14.01 -14.40 8.99
N GLN A 251 -14.27 -13.83 7.80
CA GLN A 251 -14.67 -14.64 6.65
C GLN A 251 -13.56 -15.62 6.24
N ALA A 252 -12.31 -15.17 6.18
CA ALA A 252 -11.17 -16.03 5.87
C ALA A 252 -10.96 -17.11 6.94
N GLN A 253 -11.10 -16.74 8.23
CA GLN A 253 -11.01 -17.69 9.33
C GLN A 253 -12.08 -18.78 9.25
N ASN A 254 -13.34 -18.38 9.02
CA ASN A 254 -14.47 -19.31 8.93
C ASN A 254 -14.37 -20.28 7.75
N GLU A 255 -13.70 -19.83 6.67
CA GLU A 255 -13.46 -20.63 5.46
C GLU A 255 -12.17 -21.44 5.50
N GLY A 256 -11.43 -21.44 6.63
CA GLY A 256 -10.22 -22.24 6.79
C GLY A 256 -9.04 -21.80 5.90
N VAL A 257 -8.96 -20.49 5.61
CA VAL A 257 -7.81 -19.88 4.93
C VAL A 257 -6.60 -19.89 5.86
N ASP A 258 -5.42 -20.26 5.36
CA ASP A 258 -4.20 -20.30 6.17
C ASP A 258 -3.53 -18.93 6.25
N LEU A 259 -3.54 -18.17 5.15
CA LEU A 259 -2.94 -16.84 5.08
C LEU A 259 -3.79 -15.91 4.20
N GLN A 260 -4.19 -14.75 4.75
CA GLN A 260 -4.78 -13.66 3.98
C GLN A 260 -3.82 -12.50 3.85
N LEU A 261 -3.68 -11.97 2.63
CA LEU A 261 -2.82 -10.85 2.27
C LEU A 261 -3.67 -9.69 1.74
N SER A 262 -3.44 -8.50 2.28
CA SER A 262 -4.18 -7.28 1.95
C SER A 262 -3.25 -6.07 1.83
N GLY A 263 -3.72 -5.02 1.14
CA GLY A 263 -3.07 -3.71 1.03
C GLY A 263 -4.02 -2.59 1.44
N HIS A 264 -4.23 -1.63 0.54
CA HIS A 264 -5.24 -0.56 0.58
C HIS A 264 -5.03 0.54 1.61
N THR A 265 -4.66 0.22 2.83
CA THR A 265 -4.66 1.19 3.95
C THR A 265 -3.49 2.14 3.91
N HIS A 266 -2.41 1.80 3.22
CA HIS A 266 -1.12 2.48 3.23
C HIS A 266 -0.56 2.75 4.64
N ASN A 267 -1.14 2.11 5.68
CA ASN A 267 -0.94 2.48 7.08
C ASN A 267 -1.18 3.99 7.32
N GLY A 268 -2.13 4.58 6.56
CA GLY A 268 -2.44 6.01 6.59
C GLY A 268 -1.44 6.92 5.87
N GLN A 269 -0.45 6.36 5.16
CA GLN A 269 0.58 7.00 4.32
C GLN A 269 1.45 8.05 5.04
N PHE A 270 0.87 8.97 5.80
CA PHE A 270 1.57 9.94 6.65
C PHE A 270 0.80 10.20 7.94
N TRP A 271 1.52 10.40 9.03
CA TRP A 271 0.94 10.75 10.31
C TRP A 271 0.22 12.12 10.22
N PRO A 272 -0.97 12.32 10.82
CA PRO A 272 -1.68 11.41 11.72
C PRO A 272 -2.66 10.43 11.04
N GLY A 273 -2.64 10.28 9.71
CA GLY A 273 -3.51 9.38 8.96
C GLY A 273 -3.47 7.93 9.47
N SER A 274 -2.31 7.49 10.01
CA SER A 274 -2.17 6.18 10.64
C SER A 274 -3.10 5.97 11.85
N LEU A 275 -3.48 7.03 12.56
CA LEU A 275 -4.44 6.94 13.66
C LEU A 275 -5.86 6.70 13.14
N ILE A 276 -6.19 7.32 12.00
CA ILE A 276 -7.51 7.19 11.36
C ILE A 276 -7.70 5.76 10.85
N VAL A 277 -6.73 5.22 10.10
CA VAL A 277 -6.86 3.84 9.58
C VAL A 277 -6.84 2.78 10.69
N LYS A 278 -6.12 3.02 11.80
CA LYS A 278 -6.19 2.14 12.99
C LYS A 278 -7.57 2.10 13.63
N TRP A 279 -8.30 3.19 13.56
CA TRP A 279 -9.67 3.25 14.06
C TRP A 279 -10.67 2.60 13.10
N MET A 280 -10.42 2.69 11.78
CA MET A 280 -11.32 2.18 10.73
C MET A 280 -11.23 0.68 10.52
N TYR A 281 -10.05 0.07 10.72
CA TYR A 281 -9.78 -1.33 10.37
C TYR A 281 -9.39 -2.14 11.59
N GLU A 282 -9.89 -3.38 11.68
CA GLU A 282 -9.46 -4.34 12.71
C GLU A 282 -7.96 -4.63 12.65
N LEU A 283 -7.41 -4.66 11.43
CA LEU A 283 -5.98 -4.72 11.13
C LEU A 283 -5.68 -3.74 10.02
N SER A 284 -5.06 -2.62 10.35
CA SER A 284 -4.69 -1.59 9.37
C SER A 284 -3.30 -1.79 8.80
N TYR A 285 -2.41 -2.53 9.48
CA TYR A 285 -1.04 -2.77 9.07
C TYR A 285 -0.38 -3.88 9.90
N GLY A 286 0.47 -4.67 9.25
CA GLY A 286 1.28 -5.69 9.90
C GLY A 286 0.59 -7.04 9.99
N HIS A 287 1.08 -7.88 10.90
CA HIS A 287 0.64 -9.26 11.08
C HIS A 287 -0.34 -9.42 12.24
N LYS A 288 -1.32 -10.31 12.07
CA LYS A 288 -2.27 -10.76 13.09
C LYS A 288 -2.61 -12.22 12.86
N THR A 289 -2.91 -12.94 13.92
CA THR A 289 -3.44 -14.32 13.84
C THR A 289 -4.81 -14.37 14.49
N LYS A 290 -5.78 -15.04 13.85
CA LYS A 290 -7.11 -15.35 14.39
C LYS A 290 -7.38 -16.84 14.14
N GLY A 291 -7.52 -17.62 15.22
CA GLY A 291 -7.56 -19.08 15.10
C GLY A 291 -6.30 -19.62 14.41
N ASP A 292 -6.47 -20.37 13.35
CA ASP A 292 -5.37 -20.92 12.54
C ASP A 292 -5.04 -20.05 11.29
N THR A 293 -5.71 -18.92 11.12
CA THR A 293 -5.52 -18.02 9.98
C THR A 293 -4.55 -16.89 10.32
N HIS A 294 -3.51 -16.74 9.51
CA HIS A 294 -2.62 -15.59 9.52
C HIS A 294 -3.13 -14.49 8.60
N TYR A 295 -2.96 -13.24 9.00
CA TYR A 295 -3.29 -12.06 8.22
C TYR A 295 -2.09 -11.16 8.12
N TYR A 296 -1.86 -10.59 6.96
CA TYR A 296 -0.91 -9.50 6.80
C TYR A 296 -1.51 -8.39 5.95
N VAL A 297 -1.46 -7.17 6.47
CA VAL A 297 -1.84 -5.95 5.74
C VAL A 297 -0.58 -5.15 5.47
N SER A 298 -0.24 -5.00 4.19
CA SER A 298 0.92 -4.21 3.77
C SER A 298 0.61 -2.71 3.78
N SER A 299 1.63 -1.92 4.03
CA SER A 299 1.57 -0.47 3.83
C SER A 299 1.75 -0.05 2.36
N GLY A 300 1.95 -1.02 1.46
CA GLY A 300 2.19 -0.79 0.03
C GLY A 300 3.63 -0.40 -0.30
N ILE A 301 4.07 -0.78 -1.50
CA ILE A 301 5.39 -0.36 -2.02
C ILE A 301 5.32 1.00 -2.71
N GLY A 302 4.24 1.23 -3.46
CA GLY A 302 3.88 2.53 -4.02
C GLY A 302 3.03 3.36 -3.05
N LEU A 303 2.34 4.34 -3.59
CA LEU A 303 1.38 5.19 -2.87
C LEU A 303 0.54 6.01 -3.87
N TRP A 304 -0.62 6.45 -3.45
CA TRP A 304 -1.41 7.38 -4.25
C TRP A 304 -1.08 8.84 -3.88
N GLY A 305 -1.09 9.74 -4.88
CA GLY A 305 -0.89 11.19 -4.64
C GLY A 305 0.56 11.55 -4.26
N PRO A 306 0.80 12.21 -3.10
CA PRO A 306 2.10 12.77 -2.76
C PRO A 306 3.13 11.72 -2.35
N LYS A 307 4.36 11.80 -2.91
CA LYS A 307 5.47 10.87 -2.65
C LYS A 307 6.11 11.05 -1.26
N PHE A 308 5.32 10.88 -0.20
CA PHE A 308 5.79 11.01 1.18
C PHE A 308 5.35 9.82 2.04
N ARG A 309 6.27 9.30 2.84
CA ARG A 309 6.05 8.32 3.89
C ARG A 309 6.52 8.89 5.22
N ILE A 310 5.58 9.36 6.05
CA ILE A 310 5.88 9.98 7.34
C ILE A 310 5.19 9.19 8.45
N GLY A 311 5.98 8.55 9.31
CA GLY A 311 5.47 7.61 10.31
C GLY A 311 5.05 6.25 9.73
N THR A 312 5.26 6.04 8.43
CA THR A 312 4.99 4.79 7.70
C THR A 312 6.18 4.44 6.80
N LYS A 313 6.10 3.36 6.04
CA LYS A 313 7.16 2.94 5.12
C LYS A 313 6.60 2.37 3.82
N SER A 314 7.36 2.45 2.73
CA SER A 314 7.14 1.61 1.55
C SER A 314 7.78 0.25 1.77
N GLU A 315 7.12 -0.84 1.36
CA GLU A 315 7.64 -2.18 1.60
C GLU A 315 7.26 -3.20 0.53
N ILE A 316 8.15 -4.19 0.34
CA ILE A 316 7.79 -5.54 -0.06
C ILE A 316 7.80 -6.44 1.18
N VAL A 317 7.03 -7.52 1.13
CA VAL A 317 6.91 -8.44 2.26
C VAL A 317 7.35 -9.84 1.83
N VAL A 318 8.34 -10.37 2.52
CA VAL A 318 8.81 -11.75 2.35
C VAL A 318 8.22 -12.59 3.46
N ILE A 319 7.52 -13.64 3.10
CA ILE A 319 6.86 -14.56 4.05
C ILE A 319 7.41 -15.95 3.80
N ASP A 320 8.18 -16.46 4.74
CA ASP A 320 8.64 -17.83 4.75
C ASP A 320 7.63 -18.69 5.52
N LEU A 321 6.81 -19.46 4.78
CA LEU A 321 5.86 -20.41 5.36
C LEU A 321 6.58 -21.72 5.67
N LYS A 322 6.32 -22.25 6.88
CA LYS A 322 6.85 -23.52 7.40
C LYS A 322 5.72 -24.40 7.92
N ASN A 323 5.97 -25.71 8.02
CA ASN A 323 5.11 -26.66 8.76
C ASN A 323 5.43 -26.63 10.25
#